data_f53ae45de0c9eda2009145a17ac88b29
#
_entry.id   f53ae45de0c9eda2009145a17ac88b29
#
_cell.length_a   1.000
_cell.length_b   1.000
_cell.length_c   1.000
_cell.angle_alpha   90.00
_cell.angle_beta   90.00
_cell.angle_gamma   90.00
#
_symmetry.space_group_name_H-M   'P 1'
#
loop_
_entity.id
_entity.type
_entity.pdbx_description
1 polymer ?
#
loop_
_entity_poly.entity_id
_entity_poly.type
_entity_poly.pdbx_seq_one_letter_code
_entity_poly.pdbx_strand_id
1 'polypeptide(L)'
;MKKILGLVLSLTIISGVCAAVLAYVDTVTKEPIAKMKVQQEQSAVKAVLPPGATEVVEADGFFVGMNGNNDVVGYAAKGKDGGGYGGDIELMVGFKADKKTVVCYKTLAATETPGLGMKLKTPEFADQFKGKDGRALKVKKDGGEIEAITSATITSRAVCRAIADAQSKLK
;
A
#
# COMPACT_ATOMS: atom_id res chain seq x y z
N MET A 1 16.58 50.64 -10.18
CA MET A 1 17.33 49.48 -10.66
C MET A 1 18.14 48.77 -9.55
N LYS A 2 19.02 49.49 -8.79
CA LYS A 2 19.85 48.86 -7.74
C LYS A 2 19.06 48.09 -6.66
N LYS A 3 17.90 48.60 -6.21
CA LYS A 3 17.04 47.92 -5.20
C LYS A 3 16.43 46.64 -5.73
N ILE A 4 15.99 46.62 -6.99
CA ILE A 4 15.41 45.40 -7.62
C ILE A 4 16.50 44.32 -7.79
N LEU A 5 17.71 44.72 -8.23
CA LEU A 5 18.84 43.84 -8.36
C LEU A 5 19.23 43.18 -7.00
N GLY A 6 19.20 43.96 -5.91
CA GLY A 6 19.44 43.44 -4.56
C GLY A 6 18.40 42.43 -4.13
N LEU A 7 17.11 42.68 -4.42
CA LEU A 7 16.03 41.73 -4.11
C LEU A 7 16.17 40.41 -4.88
N VAL A 8 16.46 40.51 -6.19
CA VAL A 8 16.66 39.34 -7.03
C VAL A 8 17.86 38.50 -6.52
N LEU A 9 18.98 39.18 -6.21
CA LEU A 9 20.18 38.50 -5.72
C LEU A 9 19.92 37.81 -4.39
N SER A 10 19.25 38.49 -3.45
CA SER A 10 18.90 37.87 -2.15
C SER A 10 18.01 36.63 -2.32
N LEU A 11 16.99 36.71 -3.18
CA LEU A 11 16.09 35.60 -3.44
C LEU A 11 16.83 34.41 -4.09
N THR A 12 17.71 34.72 -5.05
CA THR A 12 18.50 33.67 -5.73
C THR A 12 19.43 32.96 -4.76
N ILE A 13 20.09 33.69 -3.86
CA ILE A 13 20.98 33.09 -2.86
C ILE A 13 20.19 32.19 -1.91
N ILE A 14 19.07 32.69 -1.35
CA ILE A 14 18.25 31.92 -0.43
C ILE A 14 17.70 30.65 -1.12
N SER A 15 17.17 30.79 -2.34
CA SER A 15 16.66 29.64 -3.11
C SER A 15 17.76 28.61 -3.41
N GLY A 16 18.97 29.08 -3.75
CA GLY A 16 20.13 28.21 -4.01
C GLY A 16 20.55 27.44 -2.77
N VAL A 17 20.62 28.11 -1.62
CA VAL A 17 20.93 27.44 -0.34
C VAL A 17 19.85 26.41 0.03
N CYS A 18 18.57 26.78 -0.07
CA CYS A 18 17.48 25.84 0.21
C CYS A 18 17.53 24.61 -0.74
N ALA A 19 17.76 24.84 -2.03
CA ALA A 19 17.87 23.74 -3.00
C ALA A 19 19.05 22.80 -2.68
N ALA A 20 20.20 23.36 -2.31
CA ALA A 20 21.37 22.57 -1.92
C ALA A 20 21.13 21.74 -0.66
N VAL A 21 20.49 22.32 0.37
CA VAL A 21 20.12 21.60 1.59
C VAL A 21 19.13 20.47 1.29
N LEU A 22 18.10 20.72 0.49
CA LEU A 22 17.11 19.71 0.12
C LEU A 22 17.76 18.56 -0.67
N ALA A 23 18.63 18.86 -1.64
CA ALA A 23 19.36 17.86 -2.40
C ALA A 23 20.28 17.01 -1.51
N TYR A 24 20.95 17.63 -0.54
CA TYR A 24 21.78 16.90 0.43
C TYR A 24 20.92 15.96 1.30
N VAL A 25 19.81 16.44 1.85
CA VAL A 25 18.90 15.62 2.65
C VAL A 25 18.34 14.46 1.82
N ASP A 26 17.93 14.69 0.57
CA ASP A 26 17.45 13.62 -0.33
C ASP A 26 18.52 12.53 -0.50
N THR A 27 19.77 12.90 -0.79
CA THR A 27 20.86 11.92 -0.97
C THR A 27 21.11 11.07 0.27
N VAL A 28 21.07 11.68 1.46
CA VAL A 28 21.32 10.96 2.75
C VAL A 28 20.14 10.08 3.14
N THR A 29 18.90 10.50 2.83
CA THR A 29 17.68 9.78 3.25
C THR A 29 17.21 8.70 2.27
N LYS A 30 17.60 8.78 1.00
CA LYS A 30 17.15 7.88 -0.06
C LYS A 30 17.48 6.41 0.22
N GLU A 31 18.71 6.13 0.65
CA GLU A 31 19.15 4.75 0.91
C GLU A 31 18.46 4.13 2.14
N PRO A 32 18.39 4.78 3.32
CA PRO A 32 17.65 4.24 4.45
C PRO A 32 16.16 4.07 4.16
N ILE A 33 15.52 4.98 3.40
CA ILE A 33 14.13 4.84 3.01
C ILE A 33 13.93 3.59 2.14
N ALA A 34 14.83 3.34 1.18
CA ALA A 34 14.76 2.15 0.33
C ALA A 34 14.89 0.86 1.16
N LYS A 35 15.83 0.80 2.10
CA LYS A 35 15.99 -0.35 3.00
C LYS A 35 14.74 -0.59 3.86
N MET A 36 14.17 0.47 4.42
CA MET A 36 12.94 0.38 5.22
C MET A 36 11.75 -0.11 4.40
N LYS A 37 11.61 0.31 3.14
CA LYS A 37 10.54 -0.20 2.24
C LYS A 37 10.65 -1.71 2.04
N VAL A 38 11.84 -2.23 1.76
CA VAL A 38 12.06 -3.68 1.60
C VAL A 38 11.73 -4.44 2.90
N GLN A 39 12.17 -3.95 4.04
CA GLN A 39 11.85 -4.57 5.33
C GLN A 39 10.34 -4.55 5.63
N GLN A 40 9.69 -3.42 5.34
CA GLN A 40 8.24 -3.28 5.50
C GLN A 40 7.49 -4.26 4.58
N GLU A 41 7.92 -4.42 3.34
CA GLU A 41 7.33 -5.36 2.39
C GLU A 41 7.48 -6.80 2.87
N GLN A 42 8.68 -7.22 3.28
CA GLN A 42 8.93 -8.56 3.82
C GLN A 42 8.11 -8.84 5.10
N SER A 43 8.01 -7.87 6.00
CA SER A 43 7.19 -8.02 7.21
C SER A 43 5.70 -8.07 6.89
N ALA A 44 5.25 -7.31 5.90
CA ALA A 44 3.87 -7.32 5.43
C ALA A 44 3.51 -8.67 4.79
N VAL A 45 4.39 -9.25 3.96
CA VAL A 45 4.20 -10.58 3.37
C VAL A 45 3.95 -11.63 4.46
N LYS A 46 4.82 -11.68 5.47
CA LYS A 46 4.66 -12.62 6.59
C LYS A 46 3.37 -12.42 7.37
N ALA A 47 2.95 -11.16 7.51
CA ALA A 47 1.75 -10.81 8.28
C ALA A 47 0.43 -11.09 7.54
N VAL A 48 0.43 -11.19 6.20
CA VAL A 48 -0.79 -11.43 5.42
C VAL A 48 -0.95 -12.88 4.97
N LEU A 49 0.12 -13.66 5.00
CA LEU A 49 0.04 -15.09 4.68
C LEU A 49 -0.81 -15.85 5.71
N PRO A 50 -1.52 -16.90 5.30
CA PRO A 50 -2.28 -17.75 6.23
C PRO A 50 -1.40 -18.33 7.33
N PRO A 51 -1.95 -18.57 8.54
CA PRO A 51 -1.24 -19.27 9.59
C PRO A 51 -0.83 -20.68 9.11
N GLY A 52 0.45 -21.03 9.32
CA GLY A 52 1.04 -22.30 8.84
C GLY A 52 2.05 -22.10 7.69
N ALA A 53 2.16 -20.92 7.10
CA ALA A 53 3.25 -20.62 6.18
C ALA A 53 4.58 -20.48 6.96
N THR A 54 5.51 -21.41 6.77
CA THR A 54 6.84 -21.41 7.40
C THR A 54 7.91 -20.89 6.46
N GLU A 55 7.71 -21.08 5.16
CA GLU A 55 8.60 -20.61 4.11
C GLU A 55 7.87 -19.68 3.15
N VAL A 56 8.60 -18.70 2.62
CA VAL A 56 8.09 -17.74 1.63
C VAL A 56 9.02 -17.75 0.43
N VAL A 57 8.47 -18.06 -0.73
CA VAL A 57 9.18 -18.04 -2.01
C VAL A 57 8.62 -16.91 -2.86
N GLU A 58 9.50 -16.07 -3.39
CA GLU A 58 9.11 -15.03 -4.35
C GLU A 58 9.01 -15.63 -5.75
N ALA A 59 7.90 -15.40 -6.40
CA ALA A 59 7.62 -15.77 -7.78
C ALA A 59 7.16 -14.51 -8.53
N ASP A 60 7.15 -14.52 -9.84
CA ASP A 60 6.85 -13.42 -10.78
C ASP A 60 5.88 -12.32 -10.25
N GLY A 61 6.33 -11.54 -9.28
CA GLY A 61 5.58 -10.40 -8.72
C GLY A 61 4.57 -10.76 -7.61
N PHE A 62 4.59 -11.98 -7.09
CA PHE A 62 3.84 -12.42 -5.91
C PHE A 62 4.68 -13.35 -5.03
N PHE A 63 4.19 -13.64 -3.84
CA PHE A 63 4.86 -14.50 -2.87
C PHE A 63 4.00 -15.74 -2.59
N VAL A 64 4.66 -16.89 -2.51
CA VAL A 64 4.04 -18.18 -2.19
C VAL A 64 4.42 -18.55 -0.77
N GLY A 65 3.43 -18.76 0.08
CA GLY A 65 3.62 -19.29 1.43
C GLY A 65 3.49 -20.81 1.44
N MET A 66 4.52 -21.50 1.92
CA MET A 66 4.56 -22.96 2.03
C MET A 66 4.65 -23.37 3.49
N ASN A 67 4.14 -24.58 3.78
CA ASN A 67 4.35 -25.23 5.08
C ASN A 67 5.66 -26.05 5.09
N GLY A 68 6.01 -26.61 6.25
CA GLY A 68 7.19 -27.49 6.38
C GLY A 68 7.18 -28.76 5.52
N ASN A 69 6.05 -29.09 4.88
CA ASN A 69 5.91 -30.24 3.96
C ASN A 69 5.96 -29.79 2.48
N ASN A 70 6.34 -28.57 2.18
CA ASN A 70 6.31 -27.96 0.84
C ASN A 70 4.91 -27.82 0.20
N ASP A 71 3.82 -27.92 0.99
CA ASP A 71 2.49 -27.66 0.47
C ASP A 71 2.22 -26.15 0.48
N VAL A 72 1.56 -25.66 -0.57
CA VAL A 72 1.17 -24.25 -0.68
C VAL A 72 0.00 -23.95 0.28
N VAL A 73 0.23 -23.07 1.24
CA VAL A 73 -0.76 -22.64 2.23
C VAL A 73 -1.53 -21.41 1.74
N GLY A 74 -0.88 -20.57 0.98
CA GLY A 74 -1.48 -19.36 0.44
C GLY A 74 -0.51 -18.49 -0.34
N TYR A 75 -1.01 -17.35 -0.76
CA TYR A 75 -0.28 -16.41 -1.61
C TYR A 75 -0.34 -15.00 -1.01
N ALA A 76 0.69 -14.21 -1.26
CA ALA A 76 0.65 -12.77 -0.99
C ALA A 76 1.04 -12.01 -2.26
N ALA A 77 0.29 -10.97 -2.58
CA ALA A 77 0.56 -10.14 -3.74
C ALA A 77 0.40 -8.66 -3.41
N LYS A 78 1.22 -7.83 -4.07
CA LYS A 78 1.14 -6.39 -3.95
C LYS A 78 0.07 -5.84 -4.88
N GLY A 79 -0.91 -5.14 -4.34
CA GLY A 79 -1.94 -4.46 -5.12
C GLY A 79 -1.79 -2.95 -5.03
N LYS A 80 -2.14 -2.26 -6.11
CA LYS A 80 -2.06 -0.81 -6.22
C LYS A 80 -3.30 -0.24 -6.89
N ASP A 81 -3.76 0.91 -6.40
CA ASP A 81 -4.78 1.73 -7.07
C ASP A 81 -4.44 3.21 -6.93
N GLY A 82 -4.43 3.94 -8.03
CA GLY A 82 -4.15 5.38 -8.07
C GLY A 82 -5.35 6.28 -7.79
N GLY A 83 -6.53 5.70 -7.53
CA GLY A 83 -7.76 6.44 -7.32
C GLY A 83 -8.11 6.68 -5.86
N GLY A 84 -7.16 6.69 -4.95
CA GLY A 84 -7.35 7.18 -3.58
C GLY A 84 -7.60 8.68 -3.53
N TYR A 85 -8.15 9.18 -2.43
CA TYR A 85 -8.40 10.62 -2.28
C TYR A 85 -7.10 11.42 -2.19
N GLY A 86 -6.11 10.90 -1.47
CA GLY A 86 -4.77 11.50 -1.33
C GLY A 86 -3.74 10.98 -2.32
N GLY A 87 -4.12 10.14 -3.28
CA GLY A 87 -3.24 9.54 -4.27
C GLY A 87 -3.19 8.02 -4.22
N ASP A 88 -2.02 7.47 -4.51
CA ASP A 88 -1.81 6.01 -4.60
C ASP A 88 -2.04 5.30 -3.26
N ILE A 89 -2.76 4.19 -3.32
CA ILE A 89 -2.88 3.23 -2.22
C ILE A 89 -2.17 1.95 -2.65
N GLU A 90 -1.17 1.52 -1.86
CA GLU A 90 -0.45 0.27 -2.06
C GLU A 90 -0.70 -0.67 -0.87
N LEU A 91 -1.12 -1.88 -1.18
CA LEU A 91 -1.44 -2.91 -0.20
C LEU A 91 -0.62 -4.17 -0.47
N MET A 92 -0.25 -4.88 0.58
CA MET A 92 0.10 -6.29 0.52
C MET A 92 -1.14 -7.08 0.91
N VAL A 93 -1.60 -7.99 0.06
CA VAL A 93 -2.83 -8.75 0.24
C VAL A 93 -2.51 -10.23 0.30
N GLY A 94 -2.97 -10.89 1.36
CA GLY A 94 -2.87 -12.35 1.51
C GLY A 94 -4.11 -13.04 0.97
N PHE A 95 -3.88 -14.15 0.27
CA PHE A 95 -4.92 -15.01 -0.29
C PHE A 95 -4.73 -16.45 0.18
N LYS A 96 -5.81 -17.22 0.28
CA LYS A 96 -5.75 -18.66 0.49
C LYS A 96 -5.14 -19.37 -0.73
N ALA A 97 -4.90 -20.67 -0.61
CA ALA A 97 -4.40 -21.51 -1.69
C ALA A 97 -5.30 -21.51 -2.95
N ASP A 98 -6.56 -21.12 -2.84
CA ASP A 98 -7.50 -20.98 -3.95
C ASP A 98 -7.24 -19.77 -4.86
N LYS A 99 -6.27 -18.90 -4.51
CA LYS A 99 -5.92 -17.63 -5.19
C LYS A 99 -7.09 -16.63 -5.30
N LYS A 100 -8.16 -16.82 -4.55
CA LYS A 100 -9.39 -16.00 -4.61
C LYS A 100 -9.75 -15.40 -3.27
N THR A 101 -9.77 -16.22 -2.24
CA THR A 101 -10.23 -15.84 -0.91
C THR A 101 -9.20 -14.98 -0.20
N VAL A 102 -9.56 -13.74 0.10
CA VAL A 102 -8.73 -12.82 0.87
C VAL A 102 -8.59 -13.30 2.32
N VAL A 103 -7.36 -13.38 2.82
CA VAL A 103 -7.07 -13.66 4.23
C VAL A 103 -7.06 -12.36 5.03
N CYS A 104 -6.23 -11.43 4.62
CA CYS A 104 -6.17 -10.07 5.16
C CYS A 104 -5.32 -9.20 4.21
N TYR A 105 -5.24 -7.91 4.51
CA TYR A 105 -4.28 -7.04 3.86
C TYR A 105 -3.50 -6.19 4.87
N LYS A 106 -2.34 -5.70 4.44
CA LYS A 106 -1.53 -4.68 5.12
C LYS A 106 -1.26 -3.53 4.18
N THR A 107 -1.41 -2.30 4.68
CA THR A 107 -1.10 -1.10 3.90
C THR A 107 0.41 -0.90 3.84
N LEU A 108 0.96 -0.87 2.64
CA LEU A 108 2.36 -0.53 2.37
C LEU A 108 2.54 0.99 2.26
N ALA A 109 1.70 1.62 1.45
CA ALA A 109 1.69 3.07 1.29
C ALA A 109 0.26 3.60 1.11
N ALA A 110 -0.03 4.73 1.71
CA ALA A 110 -1.24 5.51 1.49
C ALA A 110 -1.03 6.92 2.01
N THR A 111 -1.43 7.92 1.23
CA THR A 111 -1.33 9.35 1.57
C THR A 111 -2.73 9.91 1.80
N GLU A 112 -3.48 9.27 2.68
CA GLU A 112 -4.88 9.60 2.94
C GLU A 112 -5.02 10.55 4.14
N THR A 113 -6.17 11.23 4.23
CA THR A 113 -6.46 12.16 5.33
C THR A 113 -6.49 11.44 6.68
N PRO A 114 -5.70 11.88 7.68
CA PRO A 114 -5.76 11.34 9.04
C PRO A 114 -7.18 11.41 9.63
N GLY A 115 -7.60 10.36 10.34
CA GLY A 115 -8.93 10.26 10.95
C GLY A 115 -10.08 9.95 9.99
N LEU A 116 -9.86 10.06 8.66
CA LEU A 116 -10.81 9.72 7.61
C LEU A 116 -10.28 8.54 6.77
N GLY A 117 -9.68 8.79 5.62
CA GLY A 117 -9.16 7.76 4.73
C GLY A 117 -8.12 6.84 5.37
N MET A 118 -7.31 7.35 6.30
CA MET A 118 -6.34 6.52 7.04
C MET A 118 -6.97 5.43 7.92
N LYS A 119 -8.28 5.46 8.14
CA LYS A 119 -9.02 4.35 8.77
C LYS A 119 -8.97 3.06 7.95
N LEU A 120 -8.53 3.10 6.69
CA LEU A 120 -8.23 1.90 5.91
C LEU A 120 -7.25 0.93 6.62
N LYS A 121 -6.45 1.42 7.58
CA LYS A 121 -5.50 0.61 8.37
C LYS A 121 -6.14 -0.01 9.62
N THR A 122 -7.35 0.38 9.97
CA THR A 122 -7.99 -0.11 11.20
C THR A 122 -8.54 -1.54 11.00
N PRO A 123 -8.47 -2.39 12.03
CA PRO A 123 -9.04 -3.75 11.96
C PRO A 123 -10.53 -3.74 11.58
N GLU A 124 -11.30 -2.79 12.10
CA GLU A 124 -12.73 -2.64 11.83
C GLU A 124 -13.04 -2.57 10.33
N PHE A 125 -12.24 -1.83 9.56
CA PHE A 125 -12.41 -1.76 8.12
C PHE A 125 -11.77 -2.94 7.40
N ALA A 126 -10.55 -3.34 7.80
CA ALA A 126 -9.79 -4.40 7.14
C ALA A 126 -10.44 -5.78 7.27
N ASP A 127 -11.08 -6.06 8.40
CA ASP A 127 -11.68 -7.37 8.67
C ASP A 127 -12.90 -7.66 7.78
N GLN A 128 -13.52 -6.65 7.20
CA GLN A 128 -14.63 -6.83 6.26
C GLN A 128 -14.24 -7.59 4.98
N PHE A 129 -12.97 -7.59 4.63
CA PHE A 129 -12.47 -8.25 3.41
C PHE A 129 -12.14 -9.72 3.61
N LYS A 130 -12.00 -10.17 4.86
CA LYS A 130 -11.67 -11.56 5.18
C LYS A 130 -12.72 -12.54 4.65
N GLY A 131 -12.25 -13.59 3.99
CA GLY A 131 -13.10 -14.65 3.46
C GLY A 131 -13.85 -14.29 2.17
N LYS A 132 -13.67 -13.10 1.63
CA LYS A 132 -14.34 -12.65 0.40
C LYS A 132 -13.47 -12.89 -0.84
N ASP A 133 -14.12 -12.99 -2.02
CA ASP A 133 -13.40 -13.03 -3.31
C ASP A 133 -12.87 -11.63 -3.64
N GLY A 134 -11.56 -11.52 -3.81
CA GLY A 134 -10.90 -10.23 -4.05
C GLY A 134 -11.37 -9.50 -5.32
N ARG A 135 -11.83 -10.21 -6.36
CA ARG A 135 -12.32 -9.59 -7.60
C ARG A 135 -13.74 -9.05 -7.50
N ALA A 136 -14.55 -9.61 -6.60
CA ALA A 136 -15.96 -9.26 -6.45
C ALA A 136 -16.20 -8.10 -5.47
N LEU A 137 -15.12 -7.55 -4.89
CA LEU A 137 -15.19 -6.53 -3.85
C LEU A 137 -15.73 -5.20 -4.38
N LYS A 138 -16.80 -4.74 -3.79
CA LYS A 138 -17.38 -3.41 -4.01
C LYS A 138 -17.94 -2.87 -2.71
N VAL A 139 -17.97 -1.55 -2.60
CA VAL A 139 -18.64 -0.90 -1.46
C VAL A 139 -20.17 -1.03 -1.61
N LYS A 140 -20.92 -1.02 -0.50
CA LYS A 140 -22.38 -1.11 -0.48
C LYS A 140 -23.06 -0.08 -1.39
N LYS A 141 -22.50 1.13 -1.46
CA LYS A 141 -23.02 2.19 -2.37
C LYS A 141 -22.98 1.82 -3.85
N ASP A 142 -22.12 0.86 -4.22
CA ASP A 142 -21.94 0.38 -5.59
C ASP A 142 -22.52 -1.05 -5.77
N GLY A 143 -23.41 -1.47 -4.87
CA GLY A 143 -24.07 -2.77 -4.92
C GLY A 143 -23.22 -3.93 -4.38
N GLY A 144 -22.17 -3.66 -3.63
CA GLY A 144 -21.33 -4.67 -2.99
C GLY A 144 -21.65 -4.87 -1.50
N GLU A 145 -20.71 -5.48 -0.78
CA GLU A 145 -20.88 -5.88 0.63
C GLU A 145 -20.02 -5.08 1.61
N ILE A 146 -19.03 -4.30 1.12
CA ILE A 146 -18.11 -3.57 1.96
C ILE A 146 -18.73 -2.26 2.46
N GLU A 147 -18.80 -2.08 3.76
CA GLU A 147 -19.19 -0.81 4.37
C GLU A 147 -18.09 0.22 4.13
N ALA A 148 -18.42 1.32 3.45
CA ALA A 148 -17.45 2.36 3.19
C ALA A 148 -17.10 3.11 4.48
N ILE A 149 -15.85 3.52 4.62
CA ILE A 149 -15.42 4.43 5.68
C ILE A 149 -16.23 5.72 5.56
N THR A 150 -16.87 6.14 6.65
CA THR A 150 -17.64 7.38 6.71
C THR A 150 -16.80 8.56 6.21
N SER A 151 -17.33 9.31 5.27
CA SER A 151 -16.68 10.45 4.59
C SER A 151 -15.41 10.09 3.78
N ALA A 152 -15.11 8.80 3.54
CA ALA A 152 -13.96 8.33 2.75
C ALA A 152 -14.34 7.21 1.76
N THR A 153 -15.46 7.39 1.05
CA THR A 153 -15.94 6.40 0.06
C THR A 153 -14.96 6.21 -1.10
N ILE A 154 -14.25 7.27 -1.53
CA ILE A 154 -13.24 7.21 -2.58
C ILE A 154 -12.11 6.28 -2.16
N THR A 155 -11.56 6.46 -0.97
CA THR A 155 -10.53 5.60 -0.37
C THR A 155 -11.01 4.15 -0.26
N SER A 156 -12.26 3.93 0.19
CA SER A 156 -12.84 2.60 0.33
C SER A 156 -12.96 1.86 -1.00
N ARG A 157 -13.35 2.56 -2.07
CA ARG A 157 -13.37 2.04 -3.44
C ARG A 157 -11.97 1.70 -3.95
N ALA A 158 -10.98 2.56 -3.66
CA ALA A 158 -9.60 2.36 -4.05
C ALA A 158 -9.00 1.11 -3.37
N VAL A 159 -9.33 0.86 -2.10
CA VAL A 159 -8.92 -0.39 -1.41
C VAL A 159 -9.51 -1.62 -2.11
N CYS A 160 -10.80 -1.61 -2.47
CA CYS A 160 -11.41 -2.73 -3.21
C CYS A 160 -10.69 -2.99 -4.54
N ARG A 161 -10.37 -1.94 -5.31
CA ARG A 161 -9.65 -2.07 -6.59
C ARG A 161 -8.20 -2.52 -6.40
N ALA A 162 -7.50 -2.03 -5.38
CA ALA A 162 -6.14 -2.46 -5.06
C ALA A 162 -6.11 -3.96 -4.70
N ILE A 163 -7.10 -4.48 -3.97
CA ILE A 163 -7.20 -5.92 -3.67
C ILE A 163 -7.45 -6.72 -4.95
N ALA A 164 -8.32 -6.24 -5.84
CA ALA A 164 -8.58 -6.88 -7.13
C ALA A 164 -7.33 -6.87 -8.04
N ASP A 165 -6.54 -5.79 -8.04
CA ASP A 165 -5.25 -5.71 -8.73
C ASP A 165 -4.27 -6.75 -8.19
N ALA A 166 -4.14 -6.88 -6.85
CA ALA A 166 -3.30 -7.90 -6.23
C ALA A 166 -3.69 -9.32 -6.69
N GLN A 167 -4.99 -9.64 -6.68
CA GLN A 167 -5.48 -10.95 -7.13
C GLN A 167 -5.20 -11.20 -8.61
N SER A 168 -5.24 -10.17 -9.45
CA SER A 168 -4.99 -10.32 -10.90
C SER A 168 -3.58 -10.82 -11.21
N LYS A 169 -2.62 -10.63 -10.31
CA LYS A 169 -1.23 -11.07 -10.41
C LYS A 169 -1.02 -12.55 -10.07
N LEU A 170 -2.00 -13.17 -9.40
CA LEU A 170 -1.98 -14.59 -9.02
C LEU A 170 -2.50 -15.50 -10.14
N LYS A 171 -1.98 -15.34 -11.33
CA LYS A 171 -2.35 -16.18 -12.49
C LYS A 171 -1.81 -17.60 -12.37
#